data_aa167887e2f9179b4943e17cebbd7ffb
#
_entry.id   aa167887e2f9179b4943e17cebbd7ffb
#
_cell.length_a   1.000
_cell.length_b   1.000
_cell.length_c   1.000
_cell.angle_alpha   90.00
_cell.angle_beta   90.00
_cell.angle_gamma   90.00
#
_symmetry.space_group_name_H-M   'P 1'
#
loop_
_entity.id
_entity.type
_entity.pdbx_description
1 polymer ?
#
loop_
_entity_poly.entity_id
_entity_poly.type
_entity_poly.pdbx_seq_one_letter_code
_entity_poly.pdbx_strand_id
1 'polypeptide(L)'
;MKKIIISLLLFFTISLQSLAADVMPNIVSISNTNTLGVYQTGSTIVLRKTPDTNSEIVKVIRITENTIEPPDLTFSDVFVVYKDTKQLALMAVTDETEDWVELIYNNKTGERGWLQKDDPYKFSTWVNFYNTYARKYGLFILNGAPENIKNMYGSTDDTSKVISKISNQPLIKLHIIKRNWMLVSVMDSDKTPKTGYIRWRSDDGAKYLFPAIK
;
A
#
# COMPACT_ATOMS: atom_id res chain seq x y z
N MET A 1 -41.14 22.99 -54.87
CA MET A 1 -40.06 23.35 -53.94
C MET A 1 -39.97 22.26 -52.87
N LYS A 2 -38.98 21.34 -52.94
CA LYS A 2 -38.76 20.28 -51.96
C LYS A 2 -37.83 20.78 -50.88
N LYS A 3 -38.27 20.83 -49.62
CA LYS A 3 -37.43 21.19 -48.46
C LYS A 3 -36.63 19.94 -48.03
N ILE A 4 -35.33 20.00 -48.18
CA ILE A 4 -34.40 18.99 -47.66
C ILE A 4 -34.16 19.32 -46.19
N ILE A 5 -34.59 18.43 -45.30
CA ILE A 5 -34.27 18.50 -43.87
C ILE A 5 -32.98 17.71 -43.66
N ILE A 6 -31.87 18.40 -43.41
CA ILE A 6 -30.59 17.81 -43.03
C ILE A 6 -30.65 17.59 -41.52
N SER A 7 -30.83 16.33 -41.13
CA SER A 7 -30.75 15.88 -39.73
C SER A 7 -29.25 15.77 -39.36
N LEU A 8 -28.77 16.71 -38.53
CA LEU A 8 -27.40 16.69 -37.99
C LEU A 8 -27.38 15.72 -36.79
N LEU A 9 -26.92 14.49 -37.05
CA LEU A 9 -26.65 13.52 -35.97
C LEU A 9 -25.36 13.96 -35.23
N LEU A 10 -25.52 14.56 -34.06
CA LEU A 10 -24.40 14.81 -33.12
C LEU A 10 -24.03 13.46 -32.47
N PHE A 11 -22.94 12.85 -32.92
CA PHE A 11 -22.29 11.75 -32.20
C PHE A 11 -21.61 12.35 -30.96
N PHE A 12 -22.25 12.21 -29.81
CA PHE A 12 -21.60 12.36 -28.52
C PHE A 12 -20.66 11.15 -28.32
N THR A 13 -19.40 11.30 -28.66
CA THR A 13 -18.37 10.36 -28.19
C THR A 13 -18.17 10.60 -26.69
N ILE A 14 -18.86 9.82 -25.87
CA ILE A 14 -18.54 9.71 -24.46
C ILE A 14 -17.16 9.02 -24.42
N SER A 15 -16.10 9.81 -24.27
CA SER A 15 -14.80 9.26 -23.89
C SER A 15 -14.98 8.70 -22.48
N LEU A 16 -15.14 7.39 -22.35
CA LEU A 16 -14.93 6.68 -21.09
C LEU A 16 -13.45 6.91 -20.74
N GLN A 17 -13.20 7.92 -19.90
CA GLN A 17 -11.92 8.02 -19.24
C GLN A 17 -11.86 6.80 -18.32
N SER A 18 -11.07 5.82 -18.72
CA SER A 18 -10.66 4.72 -17.87
C SER A 18 -9.99 5.32 -16.65
N LEU A 19 -10.68 5.29 -15.51
CA LEU A 19 -10.08 5.65 -14.24
C LEU A 19 -9.00 4.60 -13.96
N ALA A 20 -7.74 5.04 -13.99
CA ALA A 20 -6.62 4.19 -13.60
C ALA A 20 -6.94 3.53 -12.24
N ALA A 21 -6.75 2.23 -12.13
CA ALA A 21 -7.05 1.47 -10.93
C ALA A 21 -6.02 1.79 -9.85
N ASP A 22 -6.27 2.84 -9.08
CA ASP A 22 -5.43 3.18 -7.93
C ASP A 22 -5.79 2.30 -6.73
N VAL A 23 -4.81 1.61 -6.17
CA VAL A 23 -4.95 0.81 -4.94
C VAL A 23 -4.11 1.41 -3.84
N MET A 24 -4.76 1.66 -2.71
CA MET A 24 -4.12 2.06 -1.46
C MET A 24 -4.75 1.28 -0.30
N PRO A 25 -3.98 0.77 0.66
CA PRO A 25 -4.53 0.16 1.86
C PRO A 25 -5.38 1.17 2.61
N ASN A 26 -6.59 0.79 2.97
CA ASN A 26 -7.48 1.57 3.84
C ASN A 26 -7.89 0.80 5.09
N ILE A 27 -7.62 -0.50 5.14
CA ILE A 27 -7.92 -1.41 6.24
C ILE A 27 -6.68 -2.20 6.64
N VAL A 28 -6.66 -2.71 7.85
CA VAL A 28 -5.66 -3.70 8.30
C VAL A 28 -5.95 -5.02 7.57
N SER A 29 -4.97 -5.54 6.82
CA SER A 29 -5.12 -6.71 5.95
C SER A 29 -3.99 -7.74 6.15
N ILE A 30 -4.14 -8.91 5.57
CA ILE A 30 -3.13 -9.99 5.61
C ILE A 30 -1.78 -9.50 5.09
N SER A 31 -1.75 -8.74 4.01
CA SER A 31 -0.51 -8.18 3.44
C SER A 31 0.21 -7.22 4.39
N ASN A 32 -0.48 -6.75 5.43
CA ASN A 32 0.08 -5.89 6.46
C ASN A 32 0.57 -6.66 7.69
N THR A 33 0.39 -8.00 7.75
CA THR A 33 0.71 -8.83 8.92
C THR A 33 1.86 -9.77 8.57
N ASN A 34 2.84 -9.96 9.47
CA ASN A 34 3.96 -10.91 9.32
C ASN A 34 4.71 -10.79 7.98
N THR A 35 4.80 -9.59 7.41
CA THR A 35 5.51 -9.32 6.18
C THR A 35 6.75 -8.46 6.44
N LEU A 36 7.81 -8.70 5.66
CA LEU A 36 9.12 -8.05 5.83
C LEU A 36 9.13 -6.62 5.26
N GLY A 37 8.37 -6.42 4.18
CA GLY A 37 8.35 -5.17 3.44
C GLY A 37 7.55 -5.27 2.16
N VAL A 38 7.97 -4.51 1.16
CA VAL A 38 7.37 -4.47 -0.16
C VAL A 38 8.43 -4.63 -1.24
N TYR A 39 8.03 -5.23 -2.36
CA TYR A 39 8.82 -5.31 -3.58
C TYR A 39 8.06 -4.65 -4.72
N GLN A 40 8.74 -3.80 -5.48
CA GLN A 40 8.17 -3.23 -6.69
C GLN A 40 8.28 -4.24 -7.82
N THR A 41 7.18 -4.45 -8.55
CA THR A 41 7.13 -5.40 -9.66
C THR A 41 6.92 -4.68 -10.99
N GLY A 42 7.27 -5.37 -12.08
CA GLY A 42 6.92 -4.98 -13.44
C GLY A 42 5.49 -5.40 -13.84
N SER A 43 5.19 -5.26 -15.13
CA SER A 43 3.88 -5.60 -15.70
C SER A 43 3.64 -7.10 -15.86
N THR A 44 4.69 -7.93 -15.81
CA THR A 44 4.58 -9.39 -15.86
C THR A 44 5.26 -9.99 -14.64
N ILE A 45 4.51 -10.76 -13.86
CA ILE A 45 4.96 -11.34 -12.59
C ILE A 45 4.81 -12.85 -12.73
N VAL A 46 5.93 -13.58 -12.71
CA VAL A 46 5.96 -15.05 -12.80
C VAL A 46 6.38 -15.61 -11.44
N LEU A 47 5.42 -16.22 -10.74
CA LEU A 47 5.62 -16.74 -9.39
C LEU A 47 5.83 -18.23 -9.40
N ARG A 48 6.80 -18.70 -8.64
CA ARG A 48 7.21 -20.10 -8.53
C ARG A 48 6.98 -20.63 -7.12
N LYS A 49 6.92 -21.95 -7.01
CA LYS A 49 6.68 -22.66 -5.74
C LYS A 49 7.87 -22.56 -4.78
N THR A 50 9.09 -22.54 -5.33
CA THR A 50 10.35 -22.41 -4.58
C THR A 50 11.27 -21.42 -5.30
N PRO A 51 12.29 -20.85 -4.61
CA PRO A 51 13.25 -19.92 -5.20
C PRO A 51 14.26 -20.62 -6.14
N ASP A 52 13.77 -21.23 -7.21
CA ASP A 52 14.52 -21.95 -8.20
C ASP A 52 13.89 -21.75 -9.58
N THR A 53 14.71 -21.46 -10.59
CA THR A 53 14.28 -21.25 -11.99
C THR A 53 13.62 -22.47 -12.61
N ASN A 54 13.92 -23.68 -12.14
CA ASN A 54 13.31 -24.94 -12.57
C ASN A 54 12.06 -25.32 -11.79
N SER A 55 11.72 -24.56 -10.73
CA SER A 55 10.54 -24.83 -9.91
C SER A 55 9.26 -24.59 -10.69
N GLU A 56 8.20 -25.30 -10.29
CA GLU A 56 6.84 -25.15 -10.80
C GLU A 56 6.37 -23.69 -10.75
N ILE A 57 5.76 -23.21 -11.84
CA ILE A 57 5.11 -21.90 -11.87
C ILE A 57 3.73 -22.04 -11.21
N VAL A 58 3.53 -21.36 -10.09
CA VAL A 58 2.24 -21.38 -9.36
C VAL A 58 1.27 -20.31 -9.83
N LYS A 59 1.77 -19.17 -10.34
CA LYS A 59 0.92 -18.08 -10.84
C LYS A 59 1.68 -17.23 -11.86
N VAL A 60 0.97 -16.78 -12.89
CA VAL A 60 1.44 -15.73 -13.80
C VAL A 60 0.42 -14.61 -13.75
N ILE A 61 0.90 -13.40 -13.47
CA ILE A 61 0.06 -12.20 -13.42
C ILE A 61 0.57 -11.23 -14.49
N ARG A 62 -0.34 -10.71 -15.31
CA ARG A 62 -0.05 -9.69 -16.30
C ARG A 62 -0.90 -8.46 -16.06
N ILE A 63 -0.28 -7.31 -16.14
CA ILE A 63 -0.92 -6.01 -16.00
C ILE A 63 -0.91 -5.36 -17.37
N THR A 64 -2.08 -5.01 -17.88
CA THR A 64 -2.24 -4.28 -19.13
C THR A 64 -3.15 -3.08 -18.87
N GLU A 65 -2.68 -1.87 -19.20
CA GLU A 65 -3.37 -0.60 -18.99
C GLU A 65 -4.23 -0.52 -17.72
N ASN A 66 -5.43 -1.09 -17.72
CA ASN A 66 -6.37 -1.05 -16.59
C ASN A 66 -6.89 -2.43 -16.19
N THR A 67 -6.26 -3.49 -16.67
CA THR A 67 -6.68 -4.86 -16.40
C THR A 67 -5.57 -5.67 -15.77
N ILE A 68 -5.96 -6.69 -15.01
CA ILE A 68 -5.08 -7.70 -14.45
C ILE A 68 -5.54 -9.07 -14.93
N GLU A 69 -4.59 -9.89 -15.32
CA GLU A 69 -4.80 -11.28 -15.68
C GLU A 69 -4.09 -12.20 -14.68
N PRO A 70 -4.71 -13.29 -14.27
CA PRO A 70 -6.03 -13.82 -14.69
C PRO A 70 -7.19 -13.03 -14.06
N PRO A 71 -8.40 -13.10 -14.66
CA PRO A 71 -9.55 -12.25 -14.30
C PRO A 71 -10.18 -12.58 -12.93
N ASP A 72 -9.75 -13.65 -12.27
CA ASP A 72 -10.13 -14.02 -10.90
C ASP A 72 -9.44 -13.16 -9.84
N LEU A 73 -8.45 -12.34 -10.23
CA LEU A 73 -7.74 -11.40 -9.37
C LEU A 73 -8.11 -9.94 -9.69
N THR A 74 -8.08 -9.11 -8.69
CA THR A 74 -8.17 -7.65 -8.82
C THR A 74 -6.85 -7.00 -8.41
N PHE A 75 -6.65 -5.73 -8.76
CA PHE A 75 -5.46 -4.98 -8.32
C PHE A 75 -5.30 -4.98 -6.80
N SER A 76 -6.40 -4.86 -6.04
CA SER A 76 -6.38 -4.88 -4.57
C SER A 76 -6.09 -6.27 -3.99
N ASP A 77 -6.32 -7.33 -4.75
CA ASP A 77 -5.94 -8.69 -4.32
C ASP A 77 -4.43 -8.92 -4.43
N VAL A 78 -3.78 -8.27 -5.39
CA VAL A 78 -2.36 -8.48 -5.69
C VAL A 78 -1.47 -7.44 -5.02
N PHE A 79 -1.86 -6.18 -5.07
CA PHE A 79 -1.00 -5.08 -4.66
C PHE A 79 -1.37 -4.50 -3.30
N VAL A 80 -0.36 -4.19 -2.50
CA VAL A 80 -0.48 -3.32 -1.33
C VAL A 80 -0.67 -1.87 -1.78
N VAL A 81 0.08 -1.45 -2.80
CA VAL A 81 -0.06 -0.15 -3.46
C VAL A 81 0.04 -0.37 -4.97
N TYR A 82 -0.91 0.18 -5.70
CA TYR A 82 -0.83 0.30 -7.15
C TYR A 82 -1.20 1.72 -7.56
N LYS A 83 -0.33 2.38 -8.31
CA LYS A 83 -0.50 3.72 -8.86
C LYS A 83 0.03 3.75 -10.27
N ASP A 84 -0.85 3.64 -11.26
CA ASP A 84 -0.46 3.63 -12.67
C ASP A 84 0.28 4.90 -13.06
N THR A 85 -0.23 6.06 -12.71
CA THR A 85 0.38 7.38 -13.00
C THR A 85 1.78 7.55 -12.43
N LYS A 86 2.20 6.70 -11.48
CA LYS A 86 3.52 6.71 -10.84
C LYS A 86 4.35 5.48 -11.16
N GLN A 87 3.81 4.58 -11.98
CA GLN A 87 4.41 3.27 -12.26
C GLN A 87 4.82 2.53 -10.96
N LEU A 88 3.96 2.62 -9.94
CA LEU A 88 4.19 2.06 -8.62
C LEU A 88 3.29 0.85 -8.43
N ALA A 89 3.88 -0.35 -8.42
CA ALA A 89 3.21 -1.63 -8.22
C ALA A 89 3.93 -2.39 -7.10
N LEU A 90 3.43 -2.29 -5.86
CA LEU A 90 4.08 -2.85 -4.68
C LEU A 90 3.32 -4.05 -4.14
N MET A 91 3.99 -5.18 -4.05
CA MET A 91 3.49 -6.40 -3.42
C MET A 91 4.14 -6.62 -2.06
N ALA A 92 3.43 -7.28 -1.14
CA ALA A 92 3.95 -7.61 0.19
C ALA A 92 4.93 -8.79 0.11
N VAL A 93 6.07 -8.66 0.81
CA VAL A 93 7.14 -9.64 0.88
C VAL A 93 7.05 -10.40 2.20
N THR A 94 7.04 -11.72 2.14
CA THR A 94 7.04 -12.62 3.31
C THR A 94 8.41 -13.23 3.60
N ASP A 95 9.23 -13.41 2.57
CA ASP A 95 10.60 -13.93 2.70
C ASP A 95 11.50 -13.37 1.59
N GLU A 96 12.81 -13.41 1.81
CA GLU A 96 13.82 -12.86 0.90
C GLU A 96 15.10 -13.68 0.94
N THR A 97 15.65 -13.95 -0.23
CA THR A 97 17.02 -14.44 -0.43
C THR A 97 17.81 -13.43 -1.27
N GLU A 98 19.05 -13.73 -1.61
CA GLU A 98 19.88 -12.87 -2.48
C GLU A 98 19.19 -12.57 -3.80
N ASP A 99 18.67 -13.60 -4.50
CA ASP A 99 18.13 -13.49 -5.85
C ASP A 99 16.59 -13.57 -5.92
N TRP A 100 15.89 -13.84 -4.82
CA TRP A 100 14.47 -14.11 -4.82
C TRP A 100 13.73 -13.39 -3.70
N VAL A 101 12.42 -13.11 -3.95
CA VAL A 101 11.48 -12.64 -2.93
C VAL A 101 10.22 -13.49 -2.95
N GLU A 102 9.71 -13.89 -1.78
CA GLU A 102 8.40 -14.51 -1.66
C GLU A 102 7.33 -13.42 -1.51
N LEU A 103 6.38 -13.38 -2.44
CA LEU A 103 5.34 -12.36 -2.53
C LEU A 103 3.97 -12.95 -2.22
N ILE A 104 3.15 -12.20 -1.48
CA ILE A 104 1.72 -12.48 -1.38
C ILE A 104 1.07 -11.98 -2.68
N TYR A 105 0.50 -12.91 -3.46
CA TYR A 105 -0.19 -12.57 -4.70
C TYR A 105 -1.72 -12.56 -4.57
N ASN A 106 -2.23 -12.99 -3.43
CA ASN A 106 -3.64 -12.88 -3.10
C ASN A 106 -3.80 -12.41 -1.65
N ASN A 107 -4.07 -11.12 -1.48
CA ASN A 107 -4.22 -10.48 -0.17
C ASN A 107 -5.45 -10.95 0.62
N LYS A 108 -6.40 -11.66 -0.01
CA LYS A 108 -7.58 -12.24 0.65
C LYS A 108 -7.28 -13.59 1.28
N THR A 109 -6.54 -14.42 0.56
CA THR A 109 -6.26 -15.82 0.96
C THR A 109 -4.88 -15.98 1.61
N GLY A 110 -3.95 -15.04 1.37
CA GLY A 110 -2.55 -15.13 1.79
C GLY A 110 -1.72 -16.06 0.91
N GLU A 111 -2.21 -16.42 -0.27
CA GLU A 111 -1.46 -17.22 -1.23
C GLU A 111 -0.20 -16.48 -1.68
N ARG A 112 0.89 -17.23 -1.81
CA ARG A 112 2.22 -16.68 -2.05
C ARG A 112 3.02 -17.49 -3.05
N GLY A 113 4.05 -16.87 -3.60
CA GLY A 113 4.98 -17.51 -4.51
C GLY A 113 6.27 -16.71 -4.65
N TRP A 114 7.32 -17.37 -5.13
CA TRP A 114 8.63 -16.80 -5.29
C TRP A 114 8.81 -16.13 -6.64
N LEU A 115 9.24 -14.87 -6.61
CA LEU A 115 9.64 -14.07 -7.77
C LEU A 115 11.16 -13.93 -7.78
N GLN A 116 11.79 -14.19 -8.92
CA GLN A 116 13.19 -13.84 -9.13
C GLN A 116 13.31 -12.31 -9.18
N LYS A 117 14.26 -11.76 -8.41
CA LYS A 117 14.53 -10.31 -8.42
C LYS A 117 15.05 -9.89 -9.79
N ASP A 118 14.60 -8.75 -10.26
CA ASP A 118 14.98 -8.17 -11.53
C ASP A 118 15.35 -6.69 -11.35
N ASP A 119 16.48 -6.26 -11.93
CA ASP A 119 16.81 -4.84 -11.99
C ASP A 119 15.85 -4.11 -12.98
N PRO A 120 15.36 -2.93 -12.63
CA PRO A 120 15.77 -2.03 -11.53
C PRO A 120 14.97 -2.18 -10.22
N TYR A 121 14.15 -3.19 -10.08
CA TYR A 121 13.22 -3.35 -8.96
C TYR A 121 13.95 -3.76 -7.68
N LYS A 122 13.56 -3.18 -6.55
CA LYS A 122 14.23 -3.40 -5.27
C LYS A 122 13.25 -3.75 -4.17
N PHE A 123 13.68 -4.67 -3.31
CA PHE A 123 13.03 -4.90 -2.03
C PHE A 123 13.23 -3.71 -1.11
N SER A 124 12.19 -3.36 -0.39
CA SER A 124 12.23 -2.33 0.64
C SER A 124 11.58 -2.85 1.91
N THR A 125 12.33 -2.89 3.01
CA THR A 125 11.74 -3.20 4.31
C THR A 125 10.63 -2.21 4.65
N TRP A 126 9.68 -2.58 5.51
CA TRP A 126 8.65 -1.64 5.94
C TRP A 126 9.23 -0.35 6.51
N VAL A 127 10.30 -0.43 7.31
CA VAL A 127 10.94 0.77 7.87
C VAL A 127 11.46 1.70 6.77
N ASN A 128 12.13 1.16 5.75
CA ASN A 128 12.62 1.94 4.61
C ASN A 128 11.46 2.52 3.79
N PHE A 129 10.43 1.73 3.53
CA PHE A 129 9.22 2.17 2.83
C PHE A 129 8.55 3.36 3.56
N TYR A 130 8.35 3.26 4.88
CA TYR A 130 7.79 4.36 5.66
C TYR A 130 8.71 5.58 5.71
N ASN A 131 10.02 5.40 5.86
CA ASN A 131 10.97 6.52 5.81
C ASN A 131 10.92 7.25 4.47
N THR A 132 10.73 6.54 3.37
CA THR A 132 10.64 7.11 2.02
C THR A 132 9.29 7.82 1.80
N TYR A 133 8.19 7.09 1.98
CA TYR A 133 6.88 7.56 1.57
C TYR A 133 6.14 8.35 2.65
N ALA A 134 6.22 7.94 3.92
CA ALA A 134 5.52 8.64 5.00
C ALA A 134 6.14 10.01 5.32
N ARG A 135 7.45 10.15 5.19
CA ARG A 135 8.09 11.47 5.33
C ARG A 135 7.68 12.44 4.23
N LYS A 136 7.47 11.93 3.02
CA LYS A 136 7.08 12.73 1.86
C LYS A 136 5.59 13.09 1.85
N TYR A 137 4.73 12.12 2.16
CA TYR A 137 3.29 12.26 1.97
C TYR A 137 2.49 12.33 3.28
N GLY A 138 3.14 12.06 4.44
CA GLY A 138 2.48 11.88 5.72
C GLY A 138 1.86 10.50 5.87
N LEU A 139 1.13 10.31 6.98
CA LEU A 139 0.49 9.05 7.35
C LEU A 139 -1.00 9.26 7.61
N PHE A 140 -1.76 8.19 7.48
CA PHE A 140 -3.13 8.07 7.98
C PHE A 140 -3.32 6.78 8.76
N ILE A 141 -4.35 6.71 9.59
CA ILE A 141 -4.69 5.51 10.37
C ILE A 141 -5.61 4.64 9.53
N LEU A 142 -5.29 3.33 9.45
CA LEU A 142 -6.08 2.34 8.74
C LEU A 142 -7.38 2.03 9.49
N ASN A 143 -8.45 1.74 8.75
CA ASN A 143 -9.68 1.20 9.32
C ASN A 143 -9.42 -0.17 9.96
N GLY A 144 -10.09 -0.44 11.08
CA GLY A 144 -9.84 -1.65 11.87
C GLY A 144 -8.64 -1.55 12.82
N ALA A 145 -7.90 -0.43 12.81
CA ALA A 145 -6.90 -0.18 13.84
C ALA A 145 -7.58 0.01 15.22
N PRO A 146 -7.02 -0.54 16.30
CA PRO A 146 -7.54 -0.36 17.66
C PRO A 146 -7.63 1.11 18.06
N GLU A 147 -8.63 1.48 18.87
CA GLU A 147 -8.83 2.88 19.29
C GLU A 147 -7.64 3.51 20.01
N ASN A 148 -6.86 2.71 20.75
CA ASN A 148 -5.66 3.19 21.45
C ASN A 148 -4.55 3.65 20.51
N ILE A 149 -4.59 3.30 19.21
CA ILE A 149 -3.64 3.78 18.20
C ILE A 149 -3.78 5.29 17.99
N LYS A 150 -4.94 5.85 18.28
CA LYS A 150 -5.17 7.30 18.24
C LYS A 150 -4.53 8.05 19.41
N ASN A 151 -4.04 7.35 20.43
CA ASN A 151 -3.37 7.99 21.56
C ASN A 151 -1.92 8.35 21.20
N MET A 152 -1.54 9.56 21.54
CA MET A 152 -0.15 10.02 21.48
C MET A 152 0.45 9.94 22.90
N TYR A 153 1.62 9.33 22.99
CA TYR A 153 2.30 9.06 24.26
C TYR A 153 3.57 9.91 24.41
N GLY A 154 3.97 10.17 25.65
CA GLY A 154 5.18 10.92 25.95
C GLY A 154 6.48 10.12 25.70
N SER A 155 6.39 8.78 25.68
CA SER A 155 7.50 7.87 25.43
C SER A 155 7.04 6.64 24.64
N THR A 156 7.98 5.75 24.27
CA THR A 156 7.73 4.50 23.54
C THR A 156 7.29 3.36 24.48
N ASP A 157 6.26 3.63 25.29
CA ASP A 157 5.74 2.71 26.30
C ASP A 157 4.22 2.90 26.41
N ASP A 158 3.45 1.82 26.32
CA ASP A 158 1.98 1.82 26.43
C ASP A 158 1.49 2.24 27.83
N THR A 159 2.35 2.16 28.86
CA THR A 159 2.07 2.63 30.23
C THR A 159 2.39 4.13 30.42
N SER A 160 3.03 4.75 29.43
CA SER A 160 3.36 6.17 29.45
C SER A 160 2.10 7.03 29.41
N LYS A 161 2.21 8.25 29.93
CA LYS A 161 1.11 9.22 29.91
C LYS A 161 0.66 9.52 28.48
N VAL A 162 -0.62 9.41 28.24
CA VAL A 162 -1.26 9.93 27.01
C VAL A 162 -1.23 11.46 27.07
N ILE A 163 -0.51 12.08 26.15
CA ILE A 163 -0.33 13.53 26.06
C ILE A 163 -1.33 14.19 25.13
N SER A 164 -1.88 13.43 24.17
CA SER A 164 -2.91 13.89 23.24
C SER A 164 -3.63 12.70 22.60
N LYS A 165 -4.77 12.97 21.97
CA LYS A 165 -5.49 12.01 21.15
C LYS A 165 -5.64 12.57 19.73
N ILE A 166 -5.36 11.74 18.72
CA ILE A 166 -5.56 12.09 17.32
C ILE A 166 -7.05 12.08 17.03
N SER A 167 -7.58 13.23 16.61
CA SER A 167 -8.97 13.41 16.21
C SER A 167 -9.09 13.60 14.70
N ASN A 168 -10.24 13.24 14.13
CA ASN A 168 -10.62 13.56 12.74
C ASN A 168 -9.60 13.20 11.63
N GLN A 169 -8.77 12.17 11.83
CA GLN A 169 -7.78 11.68 10.86
C GLN A 169 -6.94 12.81 10.21
N PRO A 170 -6.25 13.65 10.99
CA PRO A 170 -5.37 14.66 10.43
C PRO A 170 -4.21 13.99 9.70
N LEU A 171 -3.56 14.70 8.78
CA LEU A 171 -2.31 14.24 8.21
C LEU A 171 -1.24 14.15 9.30
N ILE A 172 -0.72 12.95 9.51
CA ILE A 172 0.28 12.66 10.53
C ILE A 172 1.67 12.78 9.90
N LYS A 173 2.52 13.67 10.41
CA LYS A 173 3.89 13.86 9.94
C LYS A 173 4.84 12.95 10.69
N LEU A 174 5.55 12.09 9.97
CA LEU A 174 6.58 11.20 10.53
C LEU A 174 7.89 11.93 10.78
N HIS A 175 8.49 11.72 11.97
CA HIS A 175 9.83 12.16 12.30
C HIS A 175 10.82 11.00 12.44
N ILE A 176 10.52 10.03 13.34
CA ILE A 176 11.41 8.91 13.66
C ILE A 176 10.58 7.63 13.78
N ILE A 177 11.15 6.50 13.34
CA ILE A 177 10.64 5.16 13.59
C ILE A 177 11.55 4.49 14.63
N LYS A 178 10.96 3.96 15.70
CA LYS A 178 11.65 3.24 16.75
C LYS A 178 10.89 1.96 17.11
N ARG A 179 11.33 0.83 16.56
CA ARG A 179 10.63 -0.47 16.71
C ARG A 179 9.16 -0.36 16.28
N ASN A 180 8.21 -0.60 17.19
CA ASN A 180 6.77 -0.53 16.95
C ASN A 180 6.17 0.87 17.13
N TRP A 181 7.00 1.88 17.37
CA TRP A 181 6.61 3.25 17.64
C TRP A 181 7.13 4.23 16.59
N MET A 182 6.35 5.28 16.37
CA MET A 182 6.75 6.42 15.57
C MET A 182 6.64 7.70 16.39
N LEU A 183 7.68 8.53 16.35
CA LEU A 183 7.56 9.92 16.76
C LEU A 183 6.92 10.70 15.62
N VAL A 184 5.80 11.31 15.89
CA VAL A 184 5.00 12.02 14.89
C VAL A 184 4.58 13.40 15.39
N SER A 185 4.24 14.28 14.44
CA SER A 185 3.50 15.51 14.73
C SER A 185 2.16 15.48 14.01
N VAL A 186 1.14 15.97 14.69
CA VAL A 186 -0.19 16.22 14.13
C VAL A 186 -0.55 17.68 14.38
N MET A 187 -1.32 18.26 13.46
CA MET A 187 -1.93 19.57 13.67
C MET A 187 -3.27 19.34 14.33
N ASP A 188 -3.45 19.87 15.54
CA ASP A 188 -4.72 19.80 16.25
C ASP A 188 -5.77 20.76 15.64
N SER A 189 -7.01 20.63 16.05
CA SER A 189 -8.13 21.48 15.60
C SER A 189 -7.92 22.97 15.87
N ASP A 190 -7.17 23.30 16.92
CA ASP A 190 -6.74 24.66 17.27
C ASP A 190 -5.52 25.16 16.49
N LYS A 191 -5.05 24.38 15.50
CA LYS A 191 -3.84 24.60 14.71
C LYS A 191 -2.53 24.56 15.51
N THR A 192 -2.57 24.04 16.74
CA THR A 192 -1.38 23.84 17.56
C THR A 192 -0.73 22.50 17.19
N PRO A 193 0.55 22.47 16.79
CA PRO A 193 1.24 21.21 16.51
C PRO A 193 1.50 20.45 17.83
N LYS A 194 1.07 19.19 17.85
CA LYS A 194 1.38 18.27 18.96
C LYS A 194 2.33 17.19 18.47
N THR A 195 3.36 16.92 19.27
CA THR A 195 4.38 15.91 18.93
C THR A 195 4.41 14.85 20.04
N GLY A 196 4.41 13.58 19.64
CA GLY A 196 4.43 12.45 20.56
C GLY A 196 4.65 11.14 19.86
N TYR A 197 4.71 10.08 20.63
CA TYR A 197 4.86 8.72 20.09
C TYR A 197 3.48 8.09 19.84
N ILE A 198 3.32 7.42 18.70
CA ILE A 198 2.18 6.57 18.40
C ILE A 198 2.68 5.16 18.06
N ARG A 199 1.86 4.16 18.37
CA ARG A 199 2.14 2.78 17.99
C ARG A 199 1.70 2.56 16.54
N TRP A 200 2.62 2.25 15.63
CA TRP A 200 2.30 2.11 14.21
C TRP A 200 2.04 0.68 13.78
N ARG A 201 2.53 -0.28 14.56
CA ARG A 201 2.26 -1.71 14.35
C ARG A 201 2.15 -2.45 15.67
N SER A 202 1.45 -3.58 15.65
CA SER A 202 1.39 -4.55 16.75
C SER A 202 2.70 -5.34 16.89
N ASP A 203 2.78 -6.17 17.91
CA ASP A 203 3.94 -7.03 18.13
C ASP A 203 4.00 -8.21 17.13
N ASP A 204 2.84 -8.64 16.61
CA ASP A 204 2.69 -9.61 15.52
C ASP A 204 2.85 -9.00 14.13
N GLY A 205 3.19 -7.71 14.04
CA GLY A 205 3.54 -7.03 12.80
C GLY A 205 2.39 -6.40 12.01
N ALA A 206 1.14 -6.43 12.50
CA ALA A 206 0.02 -5.73 11.86
C ALA A 206 0.26 -4.22 11.88
N LYS A 207 0.23 -3.56 10.71
CA LYS A 207 0.44 -2.12 10.57
C LYS A 207 -0.90 -1.41 10.68
N TYR A 208 -0.94 -0.38 11.50
CA TYR A 208 -2.14 0.42 11.80
C TYR A 208 -2.15 1.79 11.09
N LEU A 209 -0.99 2.24 10.64
CA LEU A 209 -0.81 3.47 9.88
C LEU A 209 -0.24 3.15 8.51
N PHE A 210 -0.54 3.99 7.52
CA PHE A 210 0.01 3.84 6.19
C PHE A 210 0.37 5.19 5.56
N PRO A 211 1.40 5.25 4.67
CA PRO A 211 1.74 6.47 3.95
C PRO A 211 0.61 6.94 3.03
N ALA A 212 0.31 8.24 3.06
CA ALA A 212 -0.73 8.86 2.23
C ALA A 212 -0.22 9.16 0.80
N ILE A 213 0.22 8.13 0.07
CA ILE A 213 0.77 8.24 -1.29
C ILE A 213 -0.31 8.77 -2.24
N LYS A 214 -0.09 9.97 -2.76
CA LYS A 214 -1.00 10.67 -3.69
C LYS A 214 -0.55 10.47 -5.12
#